data_1ad32fbb8556fed9c9c8de8189de4273
#
_entry.id   1ad32fbb8556fed9c9c8de8189de4273
#
_cell.length_a   1.000
_cell.length_b   1.000
_cell.length_c   1.000
_cell.angle_alpha   90.00
_cell.angle_beta   90.00
_cell.angle_gamma   90.00
#
_symmetry.space_group_name_H-M   'P 1'
#
loop_
_entity.id
_entity.type
_entity.pdbx_description
1 polymer ?
#
loop_
_entity_poly.entity_id
_entity_poly.type
_entity_poly.pdbx_seq_one_letter_code
_entity_poly.pdbx_strand_id
1 'polypeptide(L)'
;MITAAIANGGVLMKPYLIDHVESAAGEEVKKFLPSSYGNLMTSAEADTLAMFMRSVVTDGTGSGVRTDAYSVAGKTGSAEFETGKETHAWFTGFAPAEDPKLVVTVLVEEAGSGGHVAAPIARTIFDTYFSR
;
A
#
# COMPACT_ATOMS: atom_id res chain seq x y z
N MET A 1 6.90 -2.61 1.32
CA MET A 1 7.68 -1.91 2.36
C MET A 1 7.99 -0.45 1.99
N ILE A 2 8.48 -0.12 0.79
CA ILE A 2 8.78 1.28 0.37
C ILE A 2 7.54 2.17 0.48
N THR A 3 6.41 1.72 -0.08
CA THR A 3 5.13 2.44 0.01
C THR A 3 4.67 2.66 1.47
N ALA A 4 4.94 1.68 2.35
CA ALA A 4 4.64 1.82 3.77
C ALA A 4 5.56 2.87 4.45
N ALA A 5 6.81 3.00 4.03
CA ALA A 5 7.69 4.05 4.53
C ALA A 5 7.24 5.45 4.07
N ILE A 6 6.77 5.60 2.82
CA ILE A 6 6.16 6.85 2.34
C ILE A 6 4.95 7.21 3.19
N ALA A 7 4.02 6.27 3.38
CA ALA A 7 2.83 6.44 4.21
C ALA A 7 3.14 6.73 5.69
N ASN A 8 4.32 6.34 6.17
CA ASN A 8 4.79 6.51 7.55
C ASN A 8 5.82 7.65 7.70
N GLY A 9 5.72 8.70 6.90
CA GLY A 9 6.57 9.89 7.00
C GLY A 9 8.06 9.62 6.78
N GLY A 10 8.40 8.62 5.95
CA GLY A 10 9.76 8.24 5.59
C GLY A 10 10.40 7.16 6.45
N VAL A 11 9.74 6.74 7.53
CA VAL A 11 10.29 5.72 8.45
C VAL A 11 9.97 4.31 7.95
N LEU A 12 11.00 3.51 7.71
CA LEU A 12 10.86 2.11 7.30
C LEU A 12 10.75 1.20 8.52
N MET A 13 9.57 0.61 8.71
CA MET A 13 9.32 -0.33 9.81
C MET A 13 9.75 -1.75 9.43
N LYS A 14 10.19 -2.52 10.43
CA LYS A 14 10.45 -3.94 10.28
C LYS A 14 9.13 -4.70 10.21
N PRO A 15 8.91 -5.54 9.18
CA PRO A 15 7.70 -6.35 9.12
C PRO A 15 7.73 -7.45 10.19
N TYR A 16 6.60 -7.74 10.80
CA TYR A 16 6.40 -8.87 11.69
C TYR A 16 4.97 -9.40 11.55
N LEU A 17 4.77 -10.68 11.82
CA LEU A 17 3.48 -11.36 11.68
C LEU A 17 2.87 -11.74 13.03
N ILE A 18 3.70 -11.84 14.07
CA ILE A 18 3.26 -12.27 15.40
C ILE A 18 3.19 -11.03 16.29
N ASP A 19 1.98 -10.66 16.72
CA ASP A 19 1.76 -9.55 17.65
C ASP A 19 2.11 -9.96 19.10
N HIS A 20 1.58 -11.12 19.54
CA HIS A 20 1.84 -11.62 20.90
C HIS A 20 1.75 -13.14 20.95
N VAL A 21 2.15 -13.70 22.07
CA VAL A 21 2.02 -15.11 22.42
C VAL A 21 1.22 -15.21 23.71
N GLU A 22 0.16 -16.03 23.70
CA GLU A 22 -0.68 -16.32 24.86
C GLU A 22 -0.42 -17.72 25.40
N SER A 23 -0.61 -17.89 26.71
CA SER A 23 -0.68 -19.19 27.34
C SER A 23 -2.00 -19.89 27.03
N ALA A 24 -2.10 -21.20 27.35
CA ALA A 24 -3.36 -21.92 27.21
C ALA A 24 -4.50 -21.36 28.11
N ALA A 25 -4.18 -20.54 29.11
CA ALA A 25 -5.12 -19.86 29.98
C ALA A 25 -5.53 -18.46 29.46
N GLY A 26 -5.02 -18.02 28.28
CA GLY A 26 -5.30 -16.72 27.69
C GLY A 26 -4.47 -15.56 28.28
N GLU A 27 -3.39 -15.84 29.00
CA GLU A 27 -2.51 -14.81 29.54
C GLU A 27 -1.44 -14.43 28.51
N GLU A 28 -1.22 -13.12 28.31
CA GLU A 28 -0.15 -12.62 27.42
C GLU A 28 1.23 -12.98 28.03
N VAL A 29 1.94 -13.92 27.38
CA VAL A 29 3.28 -14.36 27.77
C VAL A 29 4.36 -13.45 27.21
N LYS A 30 4.15 -12.95 25.97
CA LYS A 30 5.11 -12.11 25.26
C LYS A 30 4.41 -11.25 24.24
N LYS A 31 4.74 -9.96 24.22
CA LYS A 31 4.31 -9.01 23.20
C LYS A 31 5.49 -8.59 22.31
N PHE A 32 5.25 -8.51 21.00
CA PHE A 32 6.23 -8.00 20.05
C PHE A 32 5.90 -6.53 19.74
N LEU A 33 6.85 -5.65 19.99
CA LEU A 33 6.67 -4.22 19.74
C LEU A 33 7.18 -3.85 18.34
N PRO A 34 6.51 -2.90 17.66
CA PRO A 34 7.00 -2.35 16.40
C PRO A 34 8.43 -1.82 16.54
N SER A 35 9.27 -2.10 15.55
CA SER A 35 10.62 -1.55 15.48
C SER A 35 10.94 -1.13 14.06
N SER A 36 11.86 -0.17 13.88
CA SER A 36 12.21 0.36 12.57
C SER A 36 13.58 -0.12 12.10
N TYR A 37 13.79 -0.07 10.77
CA TYR A 37 15.12 -0.09 10.16
C TYR A 37 15.77 1.29 10.18
N GLY A 38 15.01 2.36 10.41
CA GLY A 38 15.42 3.76 10.35
C GLY A 38 14.70 4.55 9.27
N ASN A 39 15.19 5.74 8.98
CA ASN A 39 14.60 6.61 7.97
C ASN A 39 15.09 6.19 6.58
N LEU A 40 14.16 5.87 5.67
CA LEU A 40 14.43 5.62 4.26
C LEU A 40 14.54 6.93 3.48
N MET A 41 13.79 7.95 3.92
CA MET A 41 13.75 9.29 3.37
C MET A 41 13.34 10.29 4.46
N THR A 42 13.48 11.58 4.20
CA THR A 42 12.97 12.64 5.08
C THR A 42 11.44 12.72 5.01
N SER A 43 10.80 13.29 6.03
CA SER A 43 9.36 13.51 6.02
C SER A 43 8.93 14.38 4.83
N ALA A 44 9.68 15.43 4.49
CA ALA A 44 9.37 16.29 3.35
C ALA A 44 9.42 15.56 1.99
N GLU A 45 10.34 14.62 1.82
CA GLU A 45 10.39 13.75 0.63
C GLU A 45 9.23 12.78 0.61
N ALA A 46 8.87 12.19 1.75
CA ALA A 46 7.72 11.30 1.88
C ALA A 46 6.41 12.04 1.54
N ASP A 47 6.21 13.26 2.06
CA ASP A 47 5.05 14.10 1.78
C ASP A 47 4.97 14.45 0.28
N THR A 48 6.11 14.78 -0.34
CA THR A 48 6.18 15.06 -1.78
C THR A 48 5.79 13.84 -2.61
N LEU A 49 6.29 12.66 -2.26
CA LEU A 49 5.92 11.40 -2.93
C LEU A 49 4.44 11.07 -2.73
N ALA A 50 3.91 11.26 -1.52
CA ALA A 50 2.50 11.05 -1.22
C ALA A 50 1.60 11.97 -2.08
N MET A 51 1.98 13.23 -2.24
CA MET A 51 1.29 14.19 -3.12
C MET A 51 1.30 13.72 -4.58
N PHE A 52 2.43 13.28 -5.12
CA PHE A 52 2.49 12.72 -6.48
C PHE A 52 1.66 11.45 -6.61
N MET A 53 1.72 10.55 -5.64
CA MET A 53 0.90 9.34 -5.62
C MET A 53 -0.60 9.67 -5.53
N ARG A 54 -0.97 10.76 -4.85
CA ARG A 54 -2.34 11.26 -4.82
C ARG A 54 -2.80 11.70 -6.21
N SER A 55 -1.97 12.48 -6.94
CA SER A 55 -2.26 12.94 -8.30
C SER A 55 -2.44 11.78 -9.29
N VAL A 56 -1.71 10.68 -9.12
CA VAL A 56 -1.89 9.46 -9.94
C VAL A 56 -3.31 8.90 -9.79
N VAL A 57 -3.92 9.02 -8.62
CA VAL A 57 -5.29 8.54 -8.37
C VAL A 57 -6.34 9.57 -8.80
N THR A 58 -6.11 10.87 -8.57
CA THR A 58 -7.08 11.91 -8.94
C THR A 58 -7.17 12.14 -10.44
N ASP A 59 -6.02 12.18 -11.13
CA ASP A 59 -5.92 12.65 -12.50
C ASP A 59 -5.17 11.69 -13.44
N GLY A 60 -4.65 10.58 -12.91
CA GLY A 60 -3.77 9.68 -13.63
C GLY A 60 -4.28 8.25 -13.77
N THR A 61 -3.32 7.35 -14.01
CA THR A 61 -3.55 5.91 -14.28
C THR A 61 -4.11 5.12 -13.09
N GLY A 62 -4.09 5.68 -11.89
CA GLY A 62 -4.62 5.07 -10.66
C GLY A 62 -6.09 5.35 -10.40
N SER A 63 -6.83 5.99 -11.33
CA SER A 63 -8.24 6.36 -11.12
C SER A 63 -9.18 5.20 -10.77
N GLY A 64 -8.79 3.96 -11.07
CA GLY A 64 -9.54 2.75 -10.70
C GLY A 64 -9.72 2.53 -9.19
N VAL A 65 -8.90 3.17 -8.33
CA VAL A 65 -9.09 3.14 -6.87
C VAL A 65 -9.80 4.38 -6.32
N ARG A 66 -10.15 5.36 -7.17
CA ARG A 66 -10.76 6.61 -6.71
C ARG A 66 -12.15 6.38 -6.12
N THR A 67 -12.42 7.05 -4.98
CA THR A 67 -13.70 7.03 -4.27
C THR A 67 -13.93 8.37 -3.60
N ASP A 68 -15.19 8.69 -3.28
CA ASP A 68 -15.57 9.87 -2.49
C ASP A 68 -15.60 9.56 -0.97
N ALA A 69 -15.49 8.28 -0.57
CA ALA A 69 -15.57 7.85 0.82
C ALA A 69 -14.26 8.10 1.60
N TYR A 70 -13.12 8.04 0.93
CA TYR A 70 -11.79 8.27 1.51
C TYR A 70 -10.80 8.64 0.42
N SER A 71 -9.70 9.29 0.79
CA SER A 71 -8.63 9.64 -0.13
C SER A 71 -7.67 8.46 -0.32
N VAL A 72 -7.15 8.27 -1.54
CA VAL A 72 -6.14 7.24 -1.84
C VAL A 72 -4.93 7.88 -2.52
N ALA A 73 -3.73 7.53 -2.08
CA ALA A 73 -2.48 7.79 -2.78
C ALA A 73 -1.91 6.47 -3.30
N GLY A 74 -1.53 6.40 -4.58
CA GLY A 74 -1.05 5.14 -5.15
C GLY A 74 -0.32 5.30 -6.47
N LYS A 75 0.29 4.20 -6.93
CA LYS A 75 1.00 4.10 -8.21
C LYS A 75 0.68 2.79 -8.88
N THR A 76 0.33 2.86 -10.15
CA THR A 76 0.18 1.70 -11.03
C THR A 76 1.50 1.35 -11.70
N GLY A 77 1.65 0.10 -12.10
CA GLY A 77 2.74 -0.38 -12.92
C GLY A 77 2.28 -1.46 -13.89
N SER A 78 2.95 -1.54 -15.03
CA SER A 78 2.83 -2.66 -15.98
C SER A 78 4.26 -3.11 -16.26
N ALA A 79 4.66 -4.24 -15.69
CA ALA A 79 6.05 -4.71 -15.72
C ALA A 79 6.21 -5.79 -16.80
N GLU A 80 6.99 -5.49 -17.83
CA GLU A 80 7.43 -6.46 -18.81
C GLU A 80 8.41 -7.44 -18.17
N PHE A 81 8.31 -8.72 -18.51
CA PHE A 81 9.20 -9.77 -18.00
C PHE A 81 9.65 -10.74 -19.10
N GLU A 82 8.87 -10.89 -20.18
CA GLU A 82 9.18 -11.76 -21.31
C GLU A 82 8.60 -11.20 -22.60
N THR A 83 9.35 -11.28 -23.70
CA THR A 83 8.90 -10.79 -24.99
C THR A 83 7.70 -11.59 -25.52
N GLY A 84 6.64 -10.89 -25.90
CA GLY A 84 5.42 -11.48 -26.46
C GLY A 84 4.41 -11.96 -25.41
N LYS A 85 4.68 -11.76 -24.14
CA LYS A 85 3.72 -11.99 -23.05
C LYS A 85 3.10 -10.69 -22.53
N GLU A 86 1.92 -10.82 -21.92
CA GLU A 86 1.27 -9.74 -21.21
C GLU A 86 2.11 -9.29 -20.01
N THR A 87 2.12 -8.02 -19.71
CA THR A 87 2.83 -7.47 -18.57
C THR A 87 2.21 -7.90 -17.24
N HIS A 88 2.99 -7.90 -16.17
CA HIS A 88 2.44 -8.02 -14.82
C HIS A 88 1.78 -6.72 -14.41
N ALA A 89 0.52 -6.80 -13.98
CA ALA A 89 -0.26 -5.66 -13.52
C ALA A 89 0.03 -5.37 -12.05
N TRP A 90 0.51 -4.15 -11.75
CA TRP A 90 0.85 -3.71 -10.40
C TRP A 90 0.01 -2.52 -9.96
N PHE A 91 -0.33 -2.51 -8.70
CA PHE A 91 -0.76 -1.33 -7.95
C PHE A 91 -0.14 -1.37 -6.56
N THR A 92 0.34 -0.23 -6.08
CA THR A 92 0.71 -0.04 -4.67
C THR A 92 0.19 1.31 -4.20
N GLY A 93 -0.34 1.37 -2.98
CA GLY A 93 -0.90 2.60 -2.46
C GLY A 93 -1.34 2.48 -1.00
N PHE A 94 -1.83 3.57 -0.46
CA PHE A 94 -2.32 3.67 0.90
C PHE A 94 -3.54 4.57 1.01
N ALA A 95 -4.30 4.39 2.05
CA ALA A 95 -5.49 5.18 2.36
C ALA A 95 -5.71 5.28 3.89
N PRO A 96 -6.36 6.40 4.38
CA PRO A 96 -6.51 7.67 3.69
C PRO A 96 -5.16 8.30 3.32
N ALA A 97 -5.11 9.16 2.32
CA ALA A 97 -3.84 9.75 1.86
C ALA A 97 -3.21 10.70 2.89
N GLU A 98 -4.04 11.39 3.69
CA GLU A 98 -3.64 12.39 4.68
C GLU A 98 -3.32 11.79 6.06
N ASP A 99 -3.90 10.62 6.37
CA ASP A 99 -3.69 9.89 7.64
C ASP A 99 -3.70 8.38 7.37
N PRO A 100 -2.64 7.81 6.79
CA PRO A 100 -2.61 6.43 6.30
C PRO A 100 -2.90 5.40 7.39
N LYS A 101 -3.88 4.51 7.13
CA LYS A 101 -4.25 3.39 8.01
C LYS A 101 -3.94 2.03 7.40
N LEU A 102 -3.97 1.95 6.07
CA LEU A 102 -3.74 0.71 5.35
C LEU A 102 -2.87 0.97 4.11
N VAL A 103 -1.87 0.13 3.91
CA VAL A 103 -1.08 0.06 2.68
C VAL A 103 -1.42 -1.24 1.96
N VAL A 104 -1.69 -1.15 0.65
CA VAL A 104 -2.02 -2.29 -0.19
C VAL A 104 -1.07 -2.34 -1.37
N THR A 105 -0.57 -3.52 -1.67
CA THR A 105 0.15 -3.81 -2.92
C THR A 105 -0.49 -5.01 -3.58
N VAL A 106 -0.89 -4.85 -4.83
CA VAL A 106 -1.50 -5.90 -5.67
C VAL A 106 -0.58 -6.17 -6.84
N LEU A 107 -0.30 -7.43 -7.06
CA LEU A 107 0.35 -7.97 -8.25
C LEU A 107 -0.57 -9.00 -8.88
N VAL A 108 -0.82 -8.87 -10.18
CA VAL A 108 -1.48 -9.91 -10.98
C VAL A 108 -0.55 -10.26 -12.15
N GLU A 109 -0.12 -11.50 -12.18
CA GLU A 109 0.81 -11.98 -13.21
C GLU A 109 0.13 -12.07 -14.57
N GLU A 110 0.85 -11.69 -15.63
CA GLU A 110 0.39 -11.79 -17.03
C GLU A 110 -1.02 -11.20 -17.27
N ALA A 111 -1.32 -10.03 -16.67
CA ALA A 111 -2.65 -9.45 -16.67
C ALA A 111 -2.72 -8.04 -17.30
N GLY A 112 -1.64 -7.57 -17.89
CA GLY A 112 -1.60 -6.31 -18.63
C GLY A 112 -1.54 -5.07 -17.74
N SER A 113 -2.58 -4.23 -17.75
CA SER A 113 -2.54 -2.90 -17.16
C SER A 113 -2.81 -2.89 -15.64
N GLY A 114 -1.88 -2.34 -14.88
CA GLY A 114 -2.05 -2.12 -13.44
C GLY A 114 -3.26 -1.24 -13.09
N GLY A 115 -3.54 -0.22 -13.89
CA GLY A 115 -4.68 0.66 -13.69
C GLY A 115 -6.04 0.00 -13.92
N HIS A 116 -6.11 -0.95 -14.87
CA HIS A 116 -7.36 -1.63 -15.21
C HIS A 116 -7.59 -2.93 -14.43
N VAL A 117 -6.53 -3.59 -13.96
CA VAL A 117 -6.62 -4.89 -13.27
C VAL A 117 -6.29 -4.77 -11.79
N ALA A 118 -5.08 -4.30 -11.44
CA ALA A 118 -4.63 -4.30 -10.05
C ALA A 118 -5.29 -3.18 -9.20
N ALA A 119 -5.56 -2.01 -9.79
CA ALA A 119 -6.17 -0.91 -9.07
C ALA A 119 -7.61 -1.20 -8.59
N PRO A 120 -8.53 -1.79 -9.39
CA PRO A 120 -9.86 -2.18 -8.89
C PRO A 120 -9.82 -3.22 -7.77
N ILE A 121 -8.86 -4.16 -7.80
CA ILE A 121 -8.67 -5.13 -6.72
C ILE A 121 -8.25 -4.41 -5.42
N ALA A 122 -7.28 -3.50 -5.52
CA ALA A 122 -6.87 -2.67 -4.38
C ALA A 122 -8.03 -1.85 -3.82
N ARG A 123 -8.90 -1.31 -4.70
CA ARG A 123 -10.13 -0.61 -4.31
C ARG A 123 -11.04 -1.50 -3.46
N THR A 124 -11.30 -2.73 -3.86
CA THR A 124 -12.12 -3.67 -3.10
C THR A 124 -11.54 -3.95 -1.72
N ILE A 125 -10.21 -4.05 -1.59
CA ILE A 125 -9.53 -4.25 -0.31
C ILE A 125 -9.73 -3.03 0.60
N PHE A 126 -9.53 -1.82 0.08
CA PHE A 126 -9.76 -0.57 0.84
C PHE A 126 -11.22 -0.43 1.27
N ASP A 127 -12.18 -0.64 0.34
CA ASP A 127 -13.61 -0.57 0.65
C ASP A 127 -13.99 -1.56 1.77
N THR A 128 -13.46 -2.79 1.74
CA THR A 128 -13.69 -3.80 2.77
C THR A 128 -13.12 -3.39 4.13
N TYR A 129 -11.96 -2.75 4.15
CA TYR A 129 -11.31 -2.29 5.38
C TYR A 129 -12.06 -1.13 6.02
N PHE A 130 -12.46 -0.12 5.23
CA PHE A 130 -13.10 1.10 5.73
C PHE A 130 -14.62 0.99 5.91
N SER A 131 -15.25 -0.10 5.48
CA SER A 131 -16.68 -0.37 5.74
C SER A 131 -16.97 -1.09 7.06
N ARG A 132 -15.94 -1.36 7.87
CA ARG A 132 -16.05 -2.06 9.17
C ARG A 132 -16.41 -1.13 10.30
#